data_1e61ae65b9835b174b3ed1562bdbee78
#
_entry.id   1e61ae65b9835b174b3ed1562bdbee78
#
_cell.length_a   1.000
_cell.length_b   1.000
_cell.length_c   1.000
_cell.angle_alpha   90.00
_cell.angle_beta   90.00
_cell.angle_gamma   90.00
#
_symmetry.space_group_name_H-M   'P 1'
#
loop_
_entity.id
_entity.type
_entity.pdbx_description
1 polymer ?
#
loop_
_entity_poly.entity_id
_entity_poly.type
_entity_poly.pdbx_seq_one_letter_code
_entity_poly.pdbx_strand_id
1 'polypeptide(L)'
;MCIRDSYSSGTTGRPKGVKVPLRDTALGDTDGVTALLGLLFGANQNTVYLSPAPLYHAAPLRFCRGIHKIGGTVIVMPRFDPLELLQSIQRYKATFMQVVPTMFVRLLKLDKTEREAFDVSSLESVVHAAAPCPIPVKKQMIEWWGKIIHEYYAGTEGNGFCYCNSEDWLSHEGTVGKAILGILHIVDDDGAELPVGEIGGVYFESDGNFEYHNDPEKTESAKLNNGWSTLGDIGKIDEDGFLYLTDRKAFMIISGGVNIYPQEAENVLTMHEKVLDVAVFGVPNDDLGEEVKAVVQLINPDQASPEVERELLSYCQEQLAKVKCPRSIDFRDELPRHPTGKLYKRLLRDEYWGDSESRIV
;
A
#
# COMPACT_ATOMS: atom_id res chain seq x y z
N MET A 1 -23.89 9.39 21.48
CA MET A 1 -23.68 9.13 20.05
C MET A 1 -22.32 8.46 19.92
N CYS A 2 -22.28 7.14 19.75
CA CYS A 2 -21.00 6.44 19.55
C CYS A 2 -20.61 6.62 18.11
N ILE A 3 -19.67 7.53 17.85
CA ILE A 3 -19.11 7.74 16.53
C ILE A 3 -18.02 6.69 16.36
N ARG A 4 -18.18 5.79 15.41
CA ARG A 4 -17.15 4.81 15.03
C ARG A 4 -16.24 5.44 13.99
N ASP A 5 -15.56 6.53 14.36
CA ASP A 5 -14.66 7.21 13.44
C ASP A 5 -13.34 6.45 13.38
N SER A 6 -13.04 5.92 12.22
CA SER A 6 -11.71 5.44 11.91
C SER A 6 -10.95 6.58 11.24
N TYR A 7 -9.83 7.01 11.83
CA TYR A 7 -8.99 8.02 11.23
C TYR A 7 -8.00 7.35 10.26
N SER A 8 -7.96 7.83 9.02
CA SER A 8 -6.88 7.53 8.11
C SER A 8 -5.86 8.66 8.12
N SER A 9 -4.59 8.34 7.91
CA SER A 9 -3.48 9.32 7.94
C SER A 9 -3.59 10.43 6.89
N GLY A 10 -4.55 10.34 5.94
CA GLY A 10 -4.73 11.31 4.86
C GLY A 10 -3.46 11.50 4.00
N THR A 11 -3.54 11.30 2.71
CA THR A 11 -2.43 11.58 1.78
C THR A 11 -2.14 13.08 1.66
N THR A 12 -3.13 13.92 1.98
CA THR A 12 -3.09 15.40 1.89
C THR A 12 -2.75 16.10 3.21
N GLY A 13 -2.33 15.35 4.25
CA GLY A 13 -1.68 15.88 5.46
C GLY A 13 -2.52 15.96 6.73
N ARG A 14 -3.83 16.18 6.68
CA ARG A 14 -4.66 16.08 7.89
C ARG A 14 -5.31 14.71 7.98
N PRO A 15 -5.31 14.07 9.16
CA PRO A 15 -6.06 12.82 9.36
C PRO A 15 -7.52 13.00 8.97
N LYS A 16 -8.05 12.03 8.24
CA LYS A 16 -9.46 12.02 7.83
C LYS A 16 -10.24 11.12 8.78
N GLY A 17 -11.30 11.63 9.39
CA GLY A 17 -12.27 10.80 10.07
C GLY A 17 -13.22 10.19 9.05
N VAL A 18 -13.28 8.87 8.95
CA VAL A 18 -14.21 8.17 8.07
C VAL A 18 -15.38 7.70 8.88
N LYS A 19 -16.57 8.25 8.59
CA LYS A 19 -17.84 7.83 9.16
C LYS A 19 -18.48 6.77 8.28
N VAL A 20 -18.63 5.58 8.83
CA VAL A 20 -19.42 4.51 8.22
C VAL A 20 -20.70 4.29 9.04
N PRO A 21 -21.83 3.92 8.41
CA PRO A 21 -23.07 3.63 9.14
C PRO A 21 -22.82 2.56 10.19
N LEU A 22 -23.30 2.81 11.42
CA LEU A 22 -23.33 1.79 12.46
C LEU A 22 -24.41 0.76 12.10
N ARG A 23 -24.01 -0.51 12.10
CA ARG A 23 -24.97 -1.61 11.99
C ARG A 23 -25.58 -1.89 13.35
N ASP A 24 -26.88 -2.13 13.38
CA ASP A 24 -27.59 -2.60 14.58
C ASP A 24 -27.35 -4.12 14.70
N THR A 25 -26.21 -4.46 15.32
CA THR A 25 -25.76 -5.85 15.49
C THR A 25 -25.35 -6.08 16.93
N ALA A 26 -25.65 -7.26 17.48
CA ALA A 26 -25.20 -7.64 18.80
C ALA A 26 -23.66 -7.86 18.82
N LEU A 27 -23.05 -7.77 20.00
CA LEU A 27 -21.60 -7.92 20.16
C LEU A 27 -21.09 -9.30 19.68
N GLY A 28 -21.92 -10.34 19.77
CA GLY A 28 -21.60 -11.70 19.32
C GLY A 28 -21.79 -11.95 17.82
N ASP A 29 -22.46 -11.06 17.11
CA ASP A 29 -22.73 -11.25 15.68
C ASP A 29 -21.44 -11.18 14.85
N THR A 30 -21.34 -12.03 13.85
CA THR A 30 -20.20 -12.03 12.92
C THR A 30 -20.24 -10.77 12.07
N ASP A 31 -19.21 -9.93 12.17
CA ASP A 31 -19.05 -8.78 11.27
C ASP A 31 -18.30 -9.16 9.99
N GLY A 32 -18.39 -8.28 8.96
CA GLY A 32 -17.80 -8.54 7.64
C GLY A 32 -16.31 -8.84 7.68
N VAL A 33 -15.53 -8.18 8.54
CA VAL A 33 -14.09 -8.46 8.66
C VAL A 33 -13.84 -9.85 9.26
N THR A 34 -14.59 -10.19 10.31
CA THR A 34 -14.48 -11.54 10.93
C THR A 34 -14.86 -12.64 9.94
N ALA A 35 -15.90 -12.41 9.12
CA ALA A 35 -16.30 -13.33 8.05
C ALA A 35 -15.18 -13.48 6.99
N LEU A 36 -14.60 -12.37 6.52
CA LEU A 36 -13.51 -12.38 5.55
C LEU A 36 -12.26 -13.12 6.08
N LEU A 37 -11.92 -12.96 7.37
CA LEU A 37 -10.80 -13.68 7.99
C LEU A 37 -10.96 -15.20 7.89
N GLY A 38 -12.17 -15.70 8.14
CA GLY A 38 -12.44 -17.14 8.02
C GLY A 38 -12.50 -17.61 6.56
N LEU A 39 -13.24 -16.90 5.70
CA LEU A 39 -13.53 -17.33 4.34
C LEU A 39 -12.34 -17.22 3.39
N LEU A 40 -11.59 -16.11 3.47
CA LEU A 40 -10.49 -15.86 2.53
C LEU A 40 -9.13 -16.32 3.05
N PHE A 41 -8.92 -16.27 4.36
CA PHE A 41 -7.59 -16.50 4.94
C PHE A 41 -7.54 -17.72 5.85
N GLY A 42 -8.65 -18.48 5.96
CA GLY A 42 -8.70 -19.73 6.71
C GLY A 42 -8.62 -19.59 8.23
N ALA A 43 -8.80 -18.36 8.76
CA ALA A 43 -8.71 -18.12 10.19
C ALA A 43 -9.79 -18.87 10.97
N ASN A 44 -9.39 -19.51 12.08
CA ASN A 44 -10.26 -20.30 12.93
C ASN A 44 -9.80 -20.23 14.41
N GLN A 45 -10.44 -21.00 15.28
CA GLN A 45 -10.13 -20.97 16.72
C GLN A 45 -8.71 -21.42 17.08
N ASN A 46 -8.02 -22.12 16.19
CA ASN A 46 -6.63 -22.56 16.40
C ASN A 46 -5.61 -21.55 15.84
N THR A 47 -6.08 -20.47 15.20
CA THR A 47 -5.21 -19.46 14.61
C THR A 47 -4.37 -18.76 15.69
N VAL A 48 -3.06 -18.73 15.48
CA VAL A 48 -2.11 -17.93 16.23
C VAL A 48 -1.68 -16.76 15.34
N TYR A 49 -2.28 -15.60 15.59
CA TYR A 49 -2.08 -14.39 14.80
C TYR A 49 -0.96 -13.53 15.39
N LEU A 50 0.09 -13.30 14.60
CA LEU A 50 1.16 -12.36 14.93
C LEU A 50 0.87 -11.00 14.30
N SER A 51 0.73 -9.95 15.14
CA SER A 51 0.45 -8.58 14.73
C SER A 51 1.70 -7.71 14.85
N PRO A 52 2.45 -7.47 13.76
CA PRO A 52 3.66 -6.65 13.78
C PRO A 52 3.39 -5.16 13.58
N ALA A 53 2.16 -4.79 13.21
CA ALA A 53 1.79 -3.40 12.90
C ALA A 53 1.06 -2.73 14.07
N PRO A 54 1.16 -1.39 14.21
CA PRO A 54 0.54 -0.65 15.30
C PRO A 54 -1.00 -0.76 15.32
N LEU A 55 -1.57 -1.03 16.50
CA LEU A 55 -3.01 -1.28 16.66
C LEU A 55 -3.91 -0.04 16.56
N TYR A 56 -3.35 1.16 16.52
CA TYR A 56 -4.16 2.37 16.27
C TYR A 56 -4.58 2.53 14.80
N HIS A 57 -4.13 1.64 13.90
CA HIS A 57 -4.61 1.57 12.53
C HIS A 57 -5.80 0.62 12.38
N ALA A 58 -6.63 0.95 11.39
CA ALA A 58 -7.89 0.23 11.16
C ALA A 58 -7.66 -1.26 10.87
N ALA A 59 -6.72 -1.60 9.98
CA ALA A 59 -6.51 -3.00 9.58
C ALA A 59 -5.93 -3.86 10.72
N PRO A 60 -4.77 -3.54 11.34
CA PRO A 60 -4.25 -4.32 12.46
C PRO A 60 -5.23 -4.51 13.60
N LEU A 61 -5.95 -3.44 13.99
CA LEU A 61 -6.95 -3.51 15.06
C LEU A 61 -8.13 -4.41 14.67
N ARG A 62 -8.64 -4.28 13.43
CA ARG A 62 -9.77 -5.08 12.93
C ARG A 62 -9.40 -6.57 12.83
N PHE A 63 -8.18 -6.88 12.40
CA PHE A 63 -7.68 -8.26 12.34
C PHE A 63 -7.54 -8.85 13.76
N CYS A 64 -6.87 -8.16 14.69
CA CYS A 64 -6.79 -8.63 16.08
C CYS A 64 -8.16 -8.89 16.70
N ARG A 65 -9.10 -7.95 16.52
CA ARG A 65 -10.47 -8.10 17.02
C ARG A 65 -11.18 -9.29 16.37
N GLY A 66 -11.03 -9.46 15.05
CA GLY A 66 -11.65 -10.57 14.32
C GLY A 66 -11.12 -11.92 14.77
N ILE A 67 -9.81 -12.05 14.96
CA ILE A 67 -9.18 -13.28 15.49
C ILE A 67 -9.68 -13.60 16.91
N HIS A 68 -9.76 -12.61 17.81
CA HIS A 68 -10.37 -12.82 19.13
C HIS A 68 -11.84 -13.27 19.07
N LYS A 69 -12.63 -12.70 18.14
CA LYS A 69 -14.03 -13.12 17.93
C LYS A 69 -14.16 -14.57 17.45
N ILE A 70 -13.20 -15.04 16.66
CA ILE A 70 -13.13 -16.41 16.18
C ILE A 70 -12.66 -17.38 17.29
N GLY A 71 -12.06 -16.85 18.37
CA GLY A 71 -11.49 -17.64 19.46
C GLY A 71 -9.99 -17.96 19.30
N GLY A 72 -9.32 -17.35 18.32
CA GLY A 72 -7.89 -17.50 18.09
C GLY A 72 -7.04 -16.70 19.10
N THR A 73 -5.74 -16.92 19.05
CA THR A 73 -4.73 -16.24 19.87
C THR A 73 -4.11 -15.07 19.10
N VAL A 74 -3.92 -13.93 19.77
CA VAL A 74 -3.25 -12.75 19.19
C VAL A 74 -1.96 -12.47 19.96
N ILE A 75 -0.87 -12.35 19.20
CA ILE A 75 0.45 -11.94 19.69
C ILE A 75 0.79 -10.59 19.09
N VAL A 76 1.00 -9.57 19.91
CA VAL A 76 1.27 -8.20 19.46
C VAL A 76 2.74 -7.90 19.64
N MET A 77 3.40 -7.47 18.55
CA MET A 77 4.73 -6.90 18.60
C MET A 77 4.64 -5.40 18.95
N PRO A 78 5.40 -4.89 19.93
CA PRO A 78 5.39 -3.45 20.26
C PRO A 78 5.84 -2.56 19.10
N ARG A 79 6.75 -3.06 18.31
CA ARG A 79 7.28 -2.44 17.07
C ARG A 79 7.71 -3.54 16.11
N PHE A 80 7.75 -3.19 14.82
CA PHE A 80 8.29 -4.10 13.81
C PHE A 80 9.82 -4.09 13.86
N ASP A 81 10.38 -5.27 13.99
CA ASP A 81 11.77 -5.59 13.72
C ASP A 81 11.81 -6.90 12.95
N PRO A 82 12.58 -6.99 11.83
CA PRO A 82 12.52 -8.17 10.96
C PRO A 82 13.05 -9.44 11.63
N LEU A 83 14.09 -9.38 12.47
CA LEU A 83 14.61 -10.54 13.18
C LEU A 83 13.67 -10.97 14.31
N GLU A 84 13.16 -10.01 15.09
CA GLU A 84 12.18 -10.28 16.15
C GLU A 84 10.90 -10.89 15.56
N LEU A 85 10.49 -10.50 14.35
CA LEU A 85 9.35 -11.11 13.65
C LEU A 85 9.62 -12.61 13.41
N LEU A 86 10.77 -12.96 12.80
CA LEU A 86 11.12 -14.35 12.50
C LEU A 86 11.24 -15.20 13.76
N GLN A 87 11.89 -14.65 14.81
CA GLN A 87 11.96 -15.28 16.12
C GLN A 87 10.57 -15.51 16.73
N SER A 88 9.66 -14.55 16.58
CA SER A 88 8.29 -14.64 17.10
C SER A 88 7.47 -15.70 16.34
N ILE A 89 7.61 -15.79 15.01
CA ILE A 89 6.97 -16.84 14.21
C ILE A 89 7.41 -18.22 14.76
N GLN A 90 8.70 -18.46 14.86
CA GLN A 90 9.24 -19.73 15.34
C GLN A 90 8.84 -20.02 16.80
N ARG A 91 8.95 -19.02 17.69
CA ARG A 91 8.70 -19.16 19.12
C ARG A 91 7.25 -19.47 19.43
N TYR A 92 6.33 -18.77 18.82
CA TYR A 92 4.90 -18.86 19.08
C TYR A 92 4.16 -19.77 18.12
N LYS A 93 4.88 -20.34 17.12
CA LYS A 93 4.28 -21.11 16.03
C LYS A 93 3.12 -20.36 15.40
N ALA A 94 3.39 -19.09 15.03
CA ALA A 94 2.39 -18.24 14.41
C ALA A 94 1.91 -18.86 13.10
N THR A 95 0.59 -18.91 12.91
CA THR A 95 -0.03 -19.49 11.71
C THR A 95 -0.52 -18.41 10.75
N PHE A 96 -0.76 -17.20 11.26
CA PHE A 96 -1.34 -16.12 10.49
C PHE A 96 -0.74 -14.76 10.86
N MET A 97 -0.55 -13.89 9.86
CA MET A 97 -0.20 -12.49 10.10
C MET A 97 -0.66 -11.56 8.99
N GLN A 98 -0.82 -10.26 9.33
CA GLN A 98 -1.04 -9.19 8.37
C GLN A 98 0.13 -8.22 8.43
N VAL A 99 0.72 -7.93 7.27
CA VAL A 99 1.93 -7.12 7.09
C VAL A 99 1.71 -6.03 6.05
N VAL A 100 2.71 -5.19 5.86
CA VAL A 100 2.77 -4.22 4.75
C VAL A 100 4.01 -4.50 3.89
N PRO A 101 4.03 -4.12 2.61
CA PRO A 101 5.11 -4.44 1.69
C PRO A 101 6.51 -4.02 2.15
N THR A 102 6.63 -2.90 2.89
CA THR A 102 7.92 -2.47 3.46
C THR A 102 8.48 -3.46 4.48
N MET A 103 7.63 -4.24 5.16
CA MET A 103 8.09 -5.32 6.05
C MET A 103 8.71 -6.46 5.24
N PHE A 104 8.13 -6.82 4.09
CA PHE A 104 8.72 -7.80 3.17
C PHE A 104 10.09 -7.33 2.67
N VAL A 105 10.20 -6.08 2.24
CA VAL A 105 11.49 -5.50 1.80
C VAL A 105 12.54 -5.62 2.89
N ARG A 106 12.22 -5.25 4.14
CA ARG A 106 13.16 -5.33 5.26
C ARG A 106 13.55 -6.76 5.61
N LEU A 107 12.63 -7.71 5.50
CA LEU A 107 12.91 -9.15 5.68
C LEU A 107 13.86 -9.68 4.61
N LEU A 108 13.63 -9.31 3.34
CA LEU A 108 14.48 -9.74 2.23
C LEU A 108 15.87 -9.10 2.24
N LYS A 109 16.03 -7.95 2.90
CA LYS A 109 17.33 -7.27 3.09
C LYS A 109 18.17 -7.79 4.25
N LEU A 110 17.62 -8.67 5.08
CA LEU A 110 18.45 -9.46 6.00
C LEU A 110 19.39 -10.38 5.22
N ASP A 111 20.54 -10.69 5.82
CA ASP A 111 21.42 -11.74 5.25
C ASP A 111 20.61 -13.04 5.06
N LYS A 112 20.82 -13.67 3.89
CA LYS A 112 20.04 -14.85 3.52
C LYS A 112 20.24 -15.99 4.52
N THR A 113 21.46 -16.22 4.97
CA THR A 113 21.77 -17.27 5.94
C THR A 113 21.10 -17.00 7.29
N GLU A 114 21.08 -15.74 7.71
CA GLU A 114 20.46 -15.32 8.96
C GLU A 114 18.93 -15.48 8.91
N ARG A 115 18.27 -14.99 7.85
CA ARG A 115 16.81 -15.06 7.75
C ARG A 115 16.28 -16.49 7.55
N GLU A 116 17.03 -17.36 6.86
CA GLU A 116 16.66 -18.76 6.60
C GLU A 116 17.00 -19.70 7.79
N ALA A 117 17.67 -19.20 8.83
CA ALA A 117 17.92 -19.98 10.06
C ALA A 117 16.66 -20.16 10.93
N PHE A 118 15.60 -19.39 10.66
CA PHE A 118 14.35 -19.48 11.44
C PHE A 118 13.33 -20.43 10.79
N ASP A 119 12.70 -21.23 11.63
CA ASP A 119 11.58 -22.08 11.22
C ASP A 119 10.29 -21.27 11.10
N VAL A 120 9.85 -21.00 9.87
CA VAL A 120 8.61 -20.31 9.54
C VAL A 120 7.53 -21.24 9.02
N SER A 121 7.73 -22.56 9.08
CA SER A 121 6.83 -23.58 8.51
C SER A 121 5.45 -23.66 9.18
N SER A 122 5.27 -22.99 10.33
CA SER A 122 3.97 -22.88 10.98
C SER A 122 3.03 -21.89 10.29
N LEU A 123 3.54 -21.00 9.41
CA LEU A 123 2.70 -20.04 8.70
C LEU A 123 1.79 -20.74 7.69
N GLU A 124 0.51 -20.46 7.76
CA GLU A 124 -0.54 -20.95 6.87
C GLU A 124 -1.11 -19.84 5.98
N SER A 125 -1.11 -18.60 6.48
CA SER A 125 -1.64 -17.45 5.74
C SER A 125 -0.91 -16.16 6.12
N VAL A 126 -0.46 -15.42 5.11
CA VAL A 126 0.17 -14.10 5.28
C VAL A 126 -0.53 -13.11 4.36
N VAL A 127 -1.10 -12.06 4.94
CA VAL A 127 -1.87 -11.05 4.20
C VAL A 127 -1.10 -9.76 4.14
N HIS A 128 -0.96 -9.16 2.96
CA HIS A 128 -0.43 -7.82 2.85
C HIS A 128 -1.41 -6.86 2.15
N ALA A 129 -1.28 -5.59 2.45
CA ALA A 129 -2.10 -4.52 1.90
C ALA A 129 -1.50 -3.14 2.20
N ALA A 130 -2.26 -2.09 1.92
CA ALA A 130 -2.04 -0.69 2.30
C ALA A 130 -0.98 0.08 1.49
N ALA A 131 -0.14 -0.60 0.72
CA ALA A 131 0.83 0.01 -0.19
C ALA A 131 1.10 -0.93 -1.38
N PRO A 132 1.57 -0.42 -2.52
CA PRO A 132 2.04 -1.26 -3.61
C PRO A 132 3.19 -2.17 -3.16
N CYS A 133 3.17 -3.42 -3.63
CA CYS A 133 4.24 -4.38 -3.39
C CYS A 133 5.02 -4.57 -4.70
N PRO A 134 6.34 -4.25 -4.73
CA PRO A 134 7.13 -4.49 -5.94
C PRO A 134 7.08 -5.95 -6.35
N ILE A 135 6.88 -6.21 -7.66
CA ILE A 135 6.76 -7.57 -8.20
C ILE A 135 7.90 -8.50 -7.75
N PRO A 136 9.18 -8.09 -7.83
CA PRO A 136 10.29 -8.95 -7.39
C PRO A 136 10.25 -9.26 -5.90
N VAL A 137 9.80 -8.32 -5.06
CA VAL A 137 9.65 -8.52 -3.61
C VAL A 137 8.62 -9.62 -3.34
N LYS A 138 7.43 -9.52 -3.94
CA LYS A 138 6.38 -10.50 -3.72
C LYS A 138 6.74 -11.88 -4.26
N LYS A 139 7.42 -11.96 -5.43
CA LYS A 139 7.97 -13.21 -5.96
C LYS A 139 8.93 -13.88 -4.98
N GLN A 140 9.93 -13.15 -4.47
CA GLN A 140 10.89 -13.69 -3.52
C GLN A 140 10.24 -14.12 -2.21
N MET A 141 9.21 -13.41 -1.75
CA MET A 141 8.46 -13.84 -0.57
C MET A 141 7.66 -15.12 -0.81
N ILE A 142 7.03 -15.27 -1.98
CA ILE A 142 6.33 -16.51 -2.37
C ILE A 142 7.32 -17.67 -2.51
N GLU A 143 8.50 -17.44 -3.09
CA GLU A 143 9.56 -18.45 -3.17
C GLU A 143 10.04 -18.91 -1.79
N TRP A 144 10.17 -17.99 -0.84
CA TRP A 144 10.66 -18.29 0.51
C TRP A 144 9.58 -18.90 1.41
N TRP A 145 8.36 -18.33 1.44
CA TRP A 145 7.31 -18.76 2.38
C TRP A 145 6.26 -19.67 1.76
N GLY A 146 6.30 -19.86 0.45
CA GLY A 146 5.31 -20.63 -0.28
C GLY A 146 4.09 -19.81 -0.71
N LYS A 147 3.11 -20.50 -1.33
CA LYS A 147 1.89 -19.88 -1.87
C LYS A 147 0.84 -19.55 -0.79
N ILE A 148 1.28 -19.03 0.33
CA ILE A 148 0.44 -18.64 1.47
C ILE A 148 0.22 -17.11 1.55
N ILE A 149 0.72 -16.36 0.57
CA ILE A 149 0.67 -14.90 0.55
C ILE A 149 -0.60 -14.46 -0.17
N HIS A 150 -1.37 -13.63 0.52
CA HIS A 150 -2.61 -13.02 0.04
C HIS A 150 -2.44 -11.50 -0.04
N GLU A 151 -3.14 -10.89 -0.96
CA GLU A 151 -3.22 -9.44 -1.09
C GLU A 151 -4.66 -9.00 -1.15
N TYR A 152 -4.94 -7.85 -0.52
CA TYR A 152 -6.19 -7.16 -0.73
C TYR A 152 -5.98 -5.66 -0.96
N TYR A 153 -6.88 -5.07 -1.74
CA TYR A 153 -7.00 -3.63 -1.91
C TYR A 153 -8.36 -3.18 -1.40
N ALA A 154 -8.34 -2.28 -0.42
CA ALA A 154 -9.55 -1.70 0.18
C ALA A 154 -9.21 -0.42 0.93
N GLY A 155 -10.21 0.45 1.11
CA GLY A 155 -10.13 1.64 1.95
C GLY A 155 -10.80 1.47 3.32
N THR A 156 -10.48 2.38 4.23
CA THR A 156 -11.20 2.54 5.50
C THR A 156 -12.66 2.92 5.25
N GLU A 157 -12.91 3.56 4.13
CA GLU A 157 -14.19 4.01 3.59
C GLU A 157 -15.16 2.84 3.33
N GLY A 158 -14.64 1.65 3.04
CA GLY A 158 -15.46 0.45 2.83
C GLY A 158 -16.28 0.48 1.55
N ASN A 159 -15.82 1.21 0.55
CA ASN A 159 -16.50 1.37 -0.73
C ASN A 159 -16.31 0.19 -1.70
N GLY A 160 -15.35 -0.68 -1.45
CA GLY A 160 -15.08 -1.88 -2.24
C GLY A 160 -13.96 -2.71 -1.64
N PHE A 161 -13.76 -3.92 -2.18
CA PHE A 161 -12.71 -4.82 -1.73
C PHE A 161 -12.25 -5.72 -2.88
N CYS A 162 -10.97 -5.62 -3.25
CA CYS A 162 -10.32 -6.56 -4.17
C CYS A 162 -9.45 -7.55 -3.40
N TYR A 163 -9.31 -8.74 -3.95
CA TYR A 163 -8.55 -9.83 -3.33
C TYR A 163 -7.88 -10.69 -4.39
N CYS A 164 -6.66 -11.16 -4.10
CA CYS A 164 -6.01 -12.28 -4.77
C CYS A 164 -5.19 -13.13 -3.80
N ASN A 165 -5.09 -14.41 -4.11
CA ASN A 165 -4.15 -15.34 -3.49
C ASN A 165 -2.83 -15.38 -4.29
N SER A 166 -1.88 -16.21 -3.85
CA SER A 166 -0.59 -16.37 -4.54
C SER A 166 -0.72 -16.98 -5.95
N GLU A 167 -1.70 -17.82 -6.22
CA GLU A 167 -1.87 -18.45 -7.53
C GLU A 167 -2.44 -17.46 -8.55
N ASP A 168 -3.48 -16.74 -8.15
CA ASP A 168 -4.02 -15.64 -8.95
C ASP A 168 -2.93 -14.62 -9.27
N TRP A 169 -2.16 -14.23 -8.24
CA TRP A 169 -1.12 -13.23 -8.41
C TRP A 169 0.02 -13.67 -9.32
N LEU A 170 0.47 -14.94 -9.23
CA LEU A 170 1.51 -15.49 -10.11
C LEU A 170 1.07 -15.56 -11.58
N SER A 171 -0.24 -15.66 -11.82
CA SER A 171 -0.81 -15.63 -13.18
C SER A 171 -1.04 -14.20 -13.68
N HIS A 172 -1.17 -13.23 -12.76
CA HIS A 172 -1.47 -11.81 -13.03
C HIS A 172 -0.52 -10.91 -12.22
N GLU A 173 0.77 -10.99 -12.53
CA GLU A 173 1.82 -10.31 -11.76
C GLU A 173 1.60 -8.79 -11.68
N GLY A 174 1.64 -8.26 -10.45
CA GLY A 174 1.43 -6.84 -10.18
C GLY A 174 -0.03 -6.46 -9.91
N THR A 175 -0.97 -7.40 -10.01
CA THR A 175 -2.37 -7.15 -9.63
C THR A 175 -2.54 -7.00 -8.13
N VAL A 176 -3.58 -6.25 -7.73
CA VAL A 176 -4.11 -6.19 -6.36
C VAL A 176 -5.39 -7.03 -6.20
N GLY A 177 -5.71 -7.85 -7.19
CA GLY A 177 -6.81 -8.81 -7.20
C GLY A 177 -8.05 -8.38 -7.96
N LYS A 178 -9.09 -9.21 -7.85
CA LYS A 178 -10.44 -8.94 -8.39
C LYS A 178 -11.34 -8.38 -7.31
N ALA A 179 -12.34 -7.58 -7.71
CA ALA A 179 -13.38 -7.14 -6.80
C ALA A 179 -14.22 -8.34 -6.32
N ILE A 180 -14.30 -8.51 -5.01
CA ILE A 180 -15.19 -9.47 -4.35
C ILE A 180 -16.30 -8.78 -3.55
N LEU A 181 -16.16 -7.47 -3.31
CA LEU A 181 -17.20 -6.59 -2.81
C LEU A 181 -17.23 -5.32 -3.64
N GLY A 182 -18.40 -4.96 -4.14
CA GLY A 182 -18.60 -3.86 -5.09
C GLY A 182 -18.26 -4.26 -6.52
N ILE A 183 -18.58 -3.38 -7.47
CA ILE A 183 -18.24 -3.51 -8.89
C ILE A 183 -17.17 -2.47 -9.21
N LEU A 184 -16.09 -2.89 -9.87
CA LEU A 184 -15.02 -2.01 -10.28
C LEU A 184 -15.33 -1.31 -11.60
N HIS A 185 -15.03 -0.01 -11.65
CA HIS A 185 -15.09 0.82 -12.84
C HIS A 185 -13.80 1.61 -12.99
N ILE A 186 -13.30 1.71 -14.20
CA ILE A 186 -12.21 2.61 -14.56
C ILE A 186 -12.80 3.74 -15.38
N VAL A 187 -12.58 4.98 -14.94
CA VAL A 187 -13.19 6.15 -15.57
C VAL A 187 -12.15 7.20 -15.96
N ASP A 188 -12.48 7.98 -16.98
CA ASP A 188 -11.71 9.16 -17.38
C ASP A 188 -11.94 10.36 -16.42
N ASP A 189 -11.36 11.52 -16.77
CA ASP A 189 -11.51 12.75 -15.98
C ASP A 189 -12.93 13.34 -16.05
N ASP A 190 -13.74 13.00 -17.06
CA ASP A 190 -15.13 13.42 -17.23
C ASP A 190 -16.11 12.45 -16.51
N GLY A 191 -15.61 11.34 -15.96
CA GLY A 191 -16.40 10.32 -15.27
C GLY A 191 -17.04 9.29 -16.20
N ALA A 192 -16.63 9.23 -17.47
CA ALA A 192 -17.06 8.20 -18.41
C ALA A 192 -16.23 6.93 -18.24
N GLU A 193 -16.88 5.76 -18.33
CA GLU A 193 -16.22 4.47 -18.20
C GLU A 193 -15.27 4.19 -19.37
N LEU A 194 -14.05 3.78 -19.06
CA LEU A 194 -13.01 3.46 -20.02
C LEU A 194 -13.04 1.97 -20.41
N PRO A 195 -12.62 1.63 -21.65
CA PRO A 195 -12.42 0.25 -22.08
C PRO A 195 -11.44 -0.52 -21.18
N VAL A 196 -11.60 -1.86 -21.14
CA VAL A 196 -10.66 -2.77 -20.47
C VAL A 196 -9.24 -2.55 -20.98
N GLY A 197 -8.28 -2.49 -20.06
CA GLY A 197 -6.85 -2.26 -20.35
C GLY A 197 -6.43 -0.79 -20.33
N GLU A 198 -7.36 0.15 -20.39
CA GLU A 198 -7.06 1.58 -20.30
C GLU A 198 -6.86 2.04 -18.87
N ILE A 199 -6.02 3.06 -18.68
CA ILE A 199 -5.67 3.61 -17.37
C ILE A 199 -6.57 4.80 -17.06
N GLY A 200 -7.23 4.78 -15.89
CA GLY A 200 -8.08 5.85 -15.42
C GLY A 200 -8.27 5.82 -13.91
N GLY A 201 -9.20 6.63 -13.42
CA GLY A 201 -9.59 6.65 -12.01
C GLY A 201 -10.30 5.36 -11.60
N VAL A 202 -9.89 4.78 -10.47
CA VAL A 202 -10.49 3.56 -9.91
C VAL A 202 -11.69 3.92 -9.07
N TYR A 203 -12.86 3.43 -9.43
CA TYR A 203 -14.13 3.65 -8.73
C TYR A 203 -14.80 2.32 -8.39
N PHE A 204 -15.61 2.35 -7.35
CA PHE A 204 -16.46 1.25 -6.94
C PHE A 204 -17.93 1.66 -6.97
N GLU A 205 -18.77 0.85 -7.60
CA GLU A 205 -20.20 0.83 -7.40
C GLU A 205 -20.50 -0.11 -6.24
N SER A 206 -21.09 0.39 -5.17
CA SER A 206 -21.44 -0.42 -4.00
C SER A 206 -22.53 0.26 -3.16
N ASP A 207 -23.22 -0.54 -2.34
CA ASP A 207 -24.16 -0.03 -1.33
C ASP A 207 -23.46 0.65 -0.14
N GLY A 208 -22.12 0.61 -0.12
CA GLY A 208 -21.28 1.21 0.92
C GLY A 208 -21.39 2.73 0.88
N ASN A 209 -22.02 3.32 1.90
CA ASN A 209 -22.04 4.77 2.05
C ASN A 209 -21.08 5.19 3.16
N PHE A 210 -20.23 6.15 2.87
CA PHE A 210 -19.33 6.76 3.82
C PHE A 210 -19.38 8.28 3.70
N GLU A 211 -18.95 8.94 4.77
CA GLU A 211 -18.74 10.38 4.80
C GLU A 211 -17.41 10.67 5.48
N TYR A 212 -16.73 11.71 5.03
CA TYR A 212 -15.61 12.27 5.79
C TYR A 212 -16.13 13.21 6.87
N HIS A 213 -15.72 12.99 8.12
CA HIS A 213 -16.17 13.74 9.27
C HIS A 213 -15.81 15.22 9.16
N ASN A 214 -16.84 16.10 9.21
CA ASN A 214 -16.71 17.55 9.08
C ASN A 214 -16.03 18.00 7.78
N ASP A 215 -16.11 17.21 6.71
CA ASP A 215 -15.51 17.51 5.41
C ASP A 215 -16.48 17.10 4.28
N PRO A 216 -17.57 17.87 4.07
CA PRO A 216 -18.56 17.56 3.05
C PRO A 216 -18.01 17.70 1.63
N GLU A 217 -17.15 18.70 1.38
CA GLU A 217 -16.55 18.92 0.05
C GLU A 217 -15.72 17.72 -0.38
N LYS A 218 -14.91 17.17 0.54
CA LYS A 218 -14.15 15.97 0.28
C LYS A 218 -15.01 14.72 0.14
N THR A 219 -16.13 14.64 0.85
CA THR A 219 -17.09 13.56 0.71
C THR A 219 -17.72 13.57 -0.68
N GLU A 220 -18.08 14.74 -1.17
CA GLU A 220 -18.65 14.95 -2.51
C GLU A 220 -17.62 14.67 -3.60
N SER A 221 -16.39 15.20 -3.46
CA SER A 221 -15.31 14.97 -4.44
C SER A 221 -14.84 13.51 -4.54
N ALA A 222 -15.17 12.66 -3.56
CA ALA A 222 -14.89 11.23 -3.60
C ALA A 222 -15.98 10.41 -4.31
N LYS A 223 -17.03 11.06 -4.85
CA LYS A 223 -18.17 10.39 -5.48
C LYS A 223 -18.50 11.02 -6.83
N LEU A 224 -18.94 10.19 -7.77
CA LEU A 224 -19.56 10.65 -9.00
C LEU A 224 -21.07 10.81 -8.84
N ASN A 225 -21.71 11.52 -9.78
CA ASN A 225 -23.16 11.77 -9.76
C ASN A 225 -24.01 10.49 -9.81
N ASN A 226 -23.46 9.40 -10.34
CA ASN A 226 -24.09 8.09 -10.39
C ASN A 226 -23.91 7.27 -9.07
N GLY A 227 -23.23 7.83 -8.06
CA GLY A 227 -22.98 7.20 -6.76
C GLY A 227 -21.71 6.36 -6.68
N TRP A 228 -20.98 6.19 -7.76
CA TRP A 228 -19.69 5.49 -7.70
C TRP A 228 -18.69 6.29 -6.86
N SER A 229 -17.88 5.58 -6.08
CA SER A 229 -16.95 6.22 -5.14
C SER A 229 -15.51 5.76 -5.34
N THR A 230 -14.56 6.67 -5.05
CA THR A 230 -13.13 6.46 -5.23
C THR A 230 -12.32 6.70 -3.96
N LEU A 231 -11.14 6.04 -3.89
CA LEU A 231 -10.08 6.34 -2.92
C LEU A 231 -9.04 7.32 -3.48
N GLY A 232 -9.20 7.72 -4.77
CA GLY A 232 -8.26 8.57 -5.50
C GLY A 232 -7.07 7.83 -6.10
N ASP A 233 -7.20 6.52 -6.27
CA ASP A 233 -6.19 5.70 -6.93
C ASP A 233 -6.44 5.66 -8.45
N ILE A 234 -5.37 5.50 -9.23
CA ILE A 234 -5.36 5.32 -10.69
C ILE A 234 -4.93 3.90 -10.98
N GLY A 235 -5.59 3.28 -11.97
CA GLY A 235 -5.29 1.91 -12.36
C GLY A 235 -6.01 1.49 -13.62
N LYS A 236 -5.94 0.21 -13.91
CA LYS A 236 -6.63 -0.45 -15.03
C LYS A 236 -7.12 -1.83 -14.62
N ILE A 237 -8.09 -2.35 -15.37
CA ILE A 237 -8.59 -3.73 -15.25
C ILE A 237 -8.17 -4.50 -16.49
N ASP A 238 -7.72 -5.74 -16.35
CA ASP A 238 -7.47 -6.63 -17.47
C ASP A 238 -8.74 -7.38 -17.92
N GLU A 239 -8.62 -8.19 -19.00
CA GLU A 239 -9.72 -8.96 -19.58
C GLU A 239 -10.30 -10.01 -18.60
N ASP A 240 -9.50 -10.45 -17.63
CA ASP A 240 -9.90 -11.38 -16.59
C ASP A 240 -10.50 -10.70 -15.35
N GLY A 241 -10.57 -9.35 -15.33
CA GLY A 241 -11.15 -8.54 -14.26
C GLY A 241 -10.20 -8.27 -13.09
N PHE A 242 -8.90 -8.48 -13.24
CA PHE A 242 -7.91 -8.12 -12.23
C PHE A 242 -7.56 -6.65 -12.30
N LEU A 243 -7.50 -6.02 -11.12
CA LEU A 243 -7.11 -4.62 -10.96
C LEU A 243 -5.60 -4.47 -10.81
N TYR A 244 -5.03 -3.53 -11.57
CA TYR A 244 -3.64 -3.11 -11.47
C TYR A 244 -3.61 -1.63 -11.08
N LEU A 245 -3.02 -1.30 -9.93
CA LEU A 245 -2.84 0.07 -9.50
C LEU A 245 -1.56 0.65 -10.11
N THR A 246 -1.66 1.86 -10.63
CA THR A 246 -0.51 2.58 -11.19
C THR A 246 0.07 3.53 -10.14
N ASP A 247 -0.75 4.41 -9.58
CA ASP A 247 -0.39 5.36 -8.51
C ASP A 247 -1.65 6.03 -7.93
N ARG A 248 -1.43 7.04 -7.10
CA ARG A 248 -2.48 7.95 -6.66
C ARG A 248 -2.52 9.21 -7.52
N LYS A 249 -3.71 9.66 -7.91
CA LYS A 249 -3.91 10.90 -8.68
C LYS A 249 -3.15 12.09 -8.03
N ALA A 250 -3.10 12.14 -6.71
CA ALA A 250 -2.43 13.20 -5.94
C ALA A 250 -0.89 13.20 -6.03
N PHE A 251 -0.28 12.11 -6.49
CA PHE A 251 1.19 11.97 -6.60
C PHE A 251 1.70 11.96 -8.04
N MET A 252 0.79 11.91 -9.01
CA MET A 252 1.14 11.96 -10.41
C MET A 252 1.96 13.22 -10.71
N ILE A 253 3.07 13.06 -11.41
CA ILE A 253 3.96 14.13 -11.83
C ILE A 253 3.59 14.51 -13.26
N ILE A 254 3.45 15.79 -13.54
CA ILE A 254 3.18 16.29 -14.90
C ILE A 254 4.45 16.97 -15.40
N SER A 255 5.22 16.25 -16.20
CA SER A 255 6.50 16.74 -16.73
C SER A 255 6.42 16.90 -18.25
N GLY A 256 6.47 18.14 -18.72
CA GLY A 256 6.37 18.45 -20.15
C GLY A 256 5.10 17.92 -20.81
N GLY A 257 3.97 17.90 -20.08
CA GLY A 257 2.70 17.35 -20.55
C GLY A 257 2.57 15.83 -20.49
N VAL A 258 3.57 15.14 -19.93
CA VAL A 258 3.54 13.68 -19.73
C VAL A 258 3.18 13.34 -18.32
N ASN A 259 2.17 12.49 -18.12
CA ASN A 259 1.80 11.95 -16.81
C ASN A 259 2.81 10.85 -16.42
N ILE A 260 3.53 11.08 -15.32
CA ILE A 260 4.51 10.14 -14.79
C ILE A 260 4.03 9.67 -13.42
N TYR A 261 4.08 8.38 -13.21
CA TYR A 261 3.68 7.72 -11.97
C TYR A 261 4.93 7.38 -11.15
N PRO A 262 5.19 8.10 -10.04
CA PRO A 262 6.40 7.92 -9.22
C PRO A 262 6.62 6.50 -8.73
N GLN A 263 5.56 5.74 -8.53
CA GLN A 263 5.62 4.37 -8.01
C GLN A 263 6.48 3.45 -8.88
N GLU A 264 6.54 3.66 -10.20
CA GLU A 264 7.37 2.85 -11.09
C GLU A 264 8.86 3.01 -10.76
N ALA A 265 9.31 4.25 -10.55
CA ALA A 265 10.71 4.51 -10.16
C ALA A 265 11.01 4.06 -8.72
N GLU A 266 10.05 4.19 -7.79
CA GLU A 266 10.19 3.67 -6.43
C GLU A 266 10.36 2.15 -6.42
N ASN A 267 9.57 1.44 -7.21
CA ASN A 267 9.65 -0.02 -7.31
C ASN A 267 11.03 -0.49 -7.81
N VAL A 268 11.61 0.22 -8.79
CA VAL A 268 12.95 -0.08 -9.31
C VAL A 268 14.02 0.24 -8.26
N LEU A 269 14.04 1.46 -7.74
CA LEU A 269 15.09 1.90 -6.81
C LEU A 269 15.09 1.09 -5.50
N THR A 270 13.91 0.68 -5.01
CA THR A 270 13.79 -0.18 -3.82
C THR A 270 14.53 -1.52 -3.96
N MET A 271 14.65 -2.03 -5.19
CA MET A 271 15.33 -3.30 -5.45
C MET A 271 16.85 -3.19 -5.44
N HIS A 272 17.41 -1.99 -5.52
CA HIS A 272 18.86 -1.80 -5.48
C HIS A 272 19.45 -2.19 -4.12
N GLU A 273 20.57 -2.90 -4.13
CA GLU A 273 21.19 -3.46 -2.92
C GLU A 273 21.57 -2.43 -1.85
N LYS A 274 21.93 -1.20 -2.26
CA LYS A 274 22.31 -0.11 -1.34
C LYS A 274 21.11 0.67 -0.78
N VAL A 275 19.92 0.54 -1.37
CA VAL A 275 18.73 1.34 -1.01
C VAL A 275 17.94 0.67 0.09
N LEU A 276 17.75 1.34 1.22
CA LEU A 276 16.86 0.89 2.29
C LEU A 276 15.42 1.35 2.05
N ASP A 277 15.26 2.59 1.60
CA ASP A 277 13.96 3.21 1.36
C ASP A 277 14.07 4.32 0.31
N VAL A 278 12.96 4.65 -0.37
CA VAL A 278 12.93 5.67 -1.42
C VAL A 278 11.59 6.36 -1.50
N ALA A 279 11.64 7.65 -1.81
CA ALA A 279 10.49 8.48 -2.18
C ALA A 279 10.76 9.13 -3.52
N VAL A 280 9.81 9.04 -4.45
CA VAL A 280 9.86 9.73 -5.75
C VAL A 280 8.66 10.66 -5.86
N PHE A 281 8.90 11.89 -6.30
CA PHE A 281 7.86 12.92 -6.47
C PHE A 281 8.31 14.00 -7.45
N GLY A 282 7.35 14.83 -7.89
CA GLY A 282 7.62 15.98 -8.75
C GLY A 282 8.16 17.15 -7.95
N VAL A 283 9.18 17.81 -8.49
CA VAL A 283 9.69 19.10 -8.02
C VAL A 283 9.56 20.14 -9.13
N PRO A 284 9.49 21.45 -8.81
CA PRO A 284 9.36 22.50 -9.82
C PRO A 284 10.49 22.46 -10.84
N ASN A 285 10.14 22.65 -12.12
CA ASN A 285 11.08 22.81 -13.23
C ASN A 285 10.54 23.88 -14.18
N ASP A 286 11.35 24.92 -14.48
CA ASP A 286 10.93 26.07 -15.25
C ASP A 286 10.50 25.73 -16.70
N ASP A 287 11.10 24.69 -17.31
CA ASP A 287 10.83 24.31 -18.69
C ASP A 287 9.71 23.25 -18.82
N LEU A 288 9.57 22.38 -17.82
CA LEU A 288 8.71 21.21 -17.88
C LEU A 288 7.49 21.28 -16.95
N GLY A 289 7.41 22.31 -16.10
CA GLY A 289 6.47 22.41 -15.00
C GLY A 289 6.94 21.62 -13.79
N GLU A 290 7.07 20.30 -13.94
CA GLU A 290 7.64 19.43 -12.92
C GLU A 290 8.75 18.56 -13.51
N GLU A 291 9.72 18.15 -12.67
CA GLU A 291 10.66 17.07 -12.98
C GLU A 291 10.65 16.01 -11.88
N VAL A 292 11.07 14.81 -12.25
CA VAL A 292 11.11 13.67 -11.34
C VAL A 292 12.33 13.76 -10.42
N LYS A 293 12.09 13.77 -9.11
CA LYS A 293 13.10 13.77 -8.05
C LYS A 293 12.97 12.53 -7.19
N ALA A 294 14.10 11.92 -6.81
CA ALA A 294 14.11 10.88 -5.79
C ALA A 294 14.81 11.37 -4.52
N VAL A 295 14.32 10.93 -3.36
CA VAL A 295 15.00 11.02 -2.08
C VAL A 295 15.20 9.60 -1.56
N VAL A 296 16.45 9.24 -1.30
CA VAL A 296 16.85 7.88 -1.01
C VAL A 296 17.46 7.78 0.39
N GLN A 297 17.03 6.78 1.13
CA GLN A 297 17.68 6.31 2.34
C GLN A 297 18.53 5.11 2.00
N LEU A 298 19.83 5.18 2.24
CA LEU A 298 20.76 4.07 2.04
C LEU A 298 20.75 3.12 3.24
N ILE A 299 21.09 1.84 3.01
CA ILE A 299 21.34 0.86 4.09
C ILE A 299 22.53 1.31 4.95
N ASN A 300 23.58 1.82 4.30
CA ASN A 300 24.71 2.46 4.97
C ASN A 300 24.76 3.94 4.58
N PRO A 301 24.37 4.87 5.46
CA PRO A 301 24.38 6.32 5.17
C PRO A 301 25.75 6.88 4.77
N ASP A 302 26.85 6.29 5.25
CA ASP A 302 28.21 6.74 4.93
C ASP A 302 28.59 6.57 3.46
N GLN A 303 27.80 5.81 2.70
CA GLN A 303 28.00 5.60 1.26
C GLN A 303 27.38 6.71 0.40
N ALA A 304 26.69 7.67 0.99
CA ALA A 304 26.08 8.77 0.26
C ALA A 304 27.16 9.60 -0.47
N SER A 305 27.12 9.57 -1.79
CA SER A 305 28.11 10.24 -2.64
C SER A 305 27.56 10.48 -4.06
N PRO A 306 28.18 11.42 -4.83
CA PRO A 306 27.81 11.62 -6.23
C PRO A 306 28.01 10.36 -7.11
N GLU A 307 28.90 9.46 -6.73
CA GLU A 307 29.11 8.17 -7.40
C GLU A 307 27.90 7.25 -7.23
N VAL A 308 27.39 7.14 -6.00
CA VAL A 308 26.19 6.34 -5.69
C VAL A 308 24.95 6.97 -6.31
N GLU A 309 24.83 8.30 -6.36
CA GLU A 309 23.75 8.96 -7.11
C GLU A 309 23.77 8.53 -8.58
N ARG A 310 24.91 8.62 -9.25
CA ARG A 310 25.05 8.21 -10.67
C ARG A 310 24.75 6.72 -10.88
N GLU A 311 25.18 5.87 -9.97
CA GLU A 311 24.89 4.44 -9.98
C GLU A 311 23.39 4.17 -9.93
N LEU A 312 22.67 4.79 -9.00
CA LEU A 312 21.22 4.64 -8.84
C LEU A 312 20.43 5.22 -10.02
N LEU A 313 20.86 6.36 -10.58
CA LEU A 313 20.26 6.94 -11.78
C LEU A 313 20.45 6.00 -13.00
N SER A 314 21.65 5.45 -13.17
CA SER A 314 21.93 4.47 -14.23
C SER A 314 21.09 3.22 -14.08
N TYR A 315 21.02 2.67 -12.87
CA TYR A 315 20.19 1.51 -12.54
C TYR A 315 18.72 1.73 -12.88
N CYS A 316 18.21 2.93 -12.64
CA CYS A 316 16.84 3.28 -12.99
C CYS A 316 16.65 3.37 -14.52
N GLN A 317 17.62 3.97 -15.25
CA GLN A 317 17.58 4.14 -16.71
C GLN A 317 17.69 2.82 -17.48
N GLU A 318 18.30 1.79 -16.90
CA GLU A 318 18.34 0.44 -17.49
C GLU A 318 17.00 -0.27 -17.49
N GLN A 319 16.07 0.14 -16.62
CA GLN A 319 14.80 -0.57 -16.38
C GLN A 319 13.57 0.24 -16.77
N LEU A 320 13.69 1.57 -16.88
CA LEU A 320 12.58 2.46 -17.18
C LEU A 320 12.87 3.40 -18.34
N ALA A 321 11.81 3.85 -19.01
CA ALA A 321 11.91 4.93 -19.98
C ALA A 321 12.51 6.19 -19.32
N LYS A 322 13.41 6.88 -20.01
CA LYS A 322 14.16 8.03 -19.50
C LYS A 322 13.28 9.12 -18.87
N VAL A 323 12.08 9.34 -19.41
CA VAL A 323 11.13 10.34 -18.90
C VAL A 323 10.61 9.99 -17.50
N LYS A 324 10.58 8.71 -17.14
CA LYS A 324 10.11 8.21 -15.83
C LYS A 324 11.22 8.17 -14.78
N CYS A 325 12.48 8.28 -15.19
CA CYS A 325 13.63 8.21 -14.29
C CYS A 325 13.80 9.53 -13.53
N PRO A 326 14.21 9.48 -12.26
CA PRO A 326 14.63 10.67 -11.54
C PRO A 326 15.76 11.39 -12.30
N ARG A 327 15.73 12.73 -12.28
CA ARG A 327 16.81 13.56 -12.83
C ARG A 327 17.92 13.79 -11.81
N SER A 328 17.56 13.71 -10.52
CA SER A 328 18.51 13.85 -9.41
C SER A 328 18.04 13.06 -8.21
N ILE A 329 18.99 12.70 -7.34
CA ILE A 329 18.76 11.96 -6.11
C ILE A 329 19.37 12.73 -4.95
N ASP A 330 18.61 12.94 -3.87
CA ASP A 330 19.14 13.38 -2.59
C ASP A 330 19.16 12.22 -1.61
N PHE A 331 20.14 12.21 -0.70
CA PHE A 331 20.25 11.19 0.34
C PHE A 331 19.77 11.75 1.68
N ARG A 332 19.11 10.88 2.46
CA ARG A 332 18.68 11.18 3.84
C ARG A 332 18.91 9.96 4.72
N ASP A 333 19.20 10.22 5.99
CA ASP A 333 19.36 9.16 6.99
C ASP A 333 18.04 8.46 7.29
N GLU A 334 16.90 9.17 7.18
CA GLU A 334 15.57 8.63 7.39
C GLU A 334 14.54 9.36 6.53
N LEU A 335 13.60 8.58 5.96
CA LEU A 335 12.44 9.14 5.27
C LEU A 335 11.26 9.29 6.25
N PRO A 336 10.45 10.35 6.10
CA PRO A 336 9.29 10.58 6.98
C PRO A 336 8.24 9.52 6.75
N ARG A 337 8.20 8.52 7.62
CA ARG A 337 7.19 7.47 7.59
C ARG A 337 6.28 7.53 8.81
N HIS A 338 5.02 7.31 8.56
CA HIS A 338 4.09 6.99 9.62
C HIS A 338 4.50 5.63 10.25
N PRO A 339 4.28 5.41 11.55
CA PRO A 339 4.61 4.11 12.19
C PRO A 339 3.98 2.87 11.53
N THR A 340 2.95 3.03 10.67
CA THR A 340 2.42 1.97 9.79
C THR A 340 3.30 1.62 8.61
N GLY A 341 4.40 2.32 8.41
CA GLY A 341 5.23 2.20 7.23
C GLY A 341 4.79 3.10 6.05
N LYS A 342 3.66 3.82 6.13
CA LYS A 342 3.22 4.72 5.06
C LYS A 342 4.13 5.92 4.95
N LEU A 343 4.67 6.16 3.76
CA LEU A 343 5.53 7.30 3.45
C LEU A 343 4.71 8.60 3.39
N TYR A 344 5.18 9.64 4.05
CA TYR A 344 4.64 10.99 3.97
C TYR A 344 5.30 11.78 2.84
N LYS A 345 5.10 11.35 1.59
CA LYS A 345 5.66 12.02 0.40
C LYS A 345 5.40 13.53 0.39
N ARG A 346 4.24 13.96 0.90
CA ARG A 346 3.90 15.38 0.94
C ARG A 346 4.90 16.20 1.76
N LEU A 347 5.33 15.70 2.91
CA LEU A 347 6.30 16.45 3.74
C LEU A 347 7.61 16.66 3.00
N LEU A 348 8.09 15.63 2.28
CA LEU A 348 9.27 15.77 1.43
C LEU A 348 9.03 16.75 0.29
N ARG A 349 7.93 16.58 -0.45
CA ARG A 349 7.60 17.45 -1.57
C ARG A 349 7.51 18.92 -1.14
N ASP A 350 6.80 19.20 -0.07
CA ASP A 350 6.59 20.58 0.42
C ASP A 350 7.93 21.28 0.74
N GLU A 351 8.98 20.56 1.15
CA GLU A 351 10.33 21.11 1.36
C GLU A 351 10.98 21.60 0.05
N TYR A 352 10.73 20.92 -1.08
CA TYR A 352 11.29 21.30 -2.40
C TYR A 352 10.43 22.34 -3.13
N TRP A 353 9.14 22.40 -2.82
CA TRP A 353 8.22 23.37 -3.44
C TRP A 353 8.32 24.75 -2.78
N GLY A 354 8.74 24.85 -1.49
CA GLY A 354 8.77 26.12 -0.75
C GLY A 354 7.40 26.80 -0.74
N ASP A 355 7.41 28.17 -0.82
CA ASP A 355 6.20 28.99 -0.88
C ASP A 355 5.61 29.12 -2.32
N SER A 356 6.06 28.32 -3.28
CA SER A 356 5.54 28.37 -4.64
C SER A 356 4.16 27.72 -4.71
N GLU A 357 3.11 28.54 -4.77
CA GLU A 357 1.69 28.11 -4.82
C GLU A 357 1.23 27.58 -6.20
N SER A 358 2.07 27.50 -7.21
CA SER A 358 1.56 27.16 -8.54
C SER A 358 1.69 25.68 -8.88
N ARG A 359 0.62 24.92 -8.64
CA ARG A 359 0.23 23.90 -9.61
C ARG A 359 -0.37 24.63 -10.79
N ILE A 360 0.30 24.66 -11.91
CA ILE A 360 -0.34 25.00 -13.17
C ILE A 360 -1.35 23.85 -13.42
N VAL A 361 -2.61 24.19 -13.34
CA VAL A 361 -3.74 23.32 -13.68
C VAL A 361 -3.82 23.20 -15.19
#